data_4677d584b34c10d53fab77c8849923c1
#
_entry.id   4677d584b34c10d53fab77c8849923c1
#
_cell.length_a   1.000
_cell.length_b   1.000
_cell.length_c   1.000
_cell.angle_alpha   90.00
_cell.angle_beta   90.00
_cell.angle_gamma   90.00
#
_symmetry.space_group_name_H-M   'P 1'
#
loop_
_entity.id
_entity.type
_entity.pdbx_description
1 polymer ?
#
loop_
_entity_poly.entity_id
_entity_poly.type
_entity_poly.pdbx_seq_one_letter_code
_entity_poly.pdbx_strand_id
1 'polypeptide(L)'
;QVPGCQLNTIEKIEVALALEELGVDIIEAGFPISSPGDFKSVVEICKAVTRPTICALTRSRREDIECAAQALQYANVGRIHTGIGSSDIHIINKLRTTREQVLEQAAWATKFARNLVGDVEFFCEDAGRADLSFLAKMVETVIANGATVVNIPDTTGYCLPDEYGKRIKYLFDNVPNIDKAIISVHCHNDLGMATANTVAGLKNGARQMEVTVNGIGERAGNTSLEEVAMV
;
A
#
# COMPACT_ATOMS: atom_id res chain seq x y z
N GLN A 1 -10.24 9.84 -5.33
CA GLN A 1 -11.26 9.81 -4.31
C GLN A 1 -12.62 9.97 -4.95
N VAL A 2 -13.59 9.27 -4.40
CA VAL A 2 -14.93 9.19 -5.00
C VAL A 2 -15.76 10.40 -4.55
N PRO A 3 -16.40 11.13 -5.46
CA PRO A 3 -17.35 12.16 -5.09
C PRO A 3 -18.49 11.59 -4.21
N GLY A 4 -18.77 12.25 -3.10
CA GLY A 4 -19.82 11.82 -2.17
C GLY A 4 -19.36 10.83 -1.07
N CYS A 5 -18.15 10.28 -1.13
CA CYS A 5 -17.58 9.44 -0.08
C CYS A 5 -16.81 10.27 0.95
N GLN A 6 -17.50 11.21 1.60
CA GLN A 6 -16.91 12.03 2.67
C GLN A 6 -17.42 11.54 4.02
N LEU A 7 -16.68 10.62 4.63
CA LEU A 7 -17.01 10.10 5.95
C LEU A 7 -16.47 11.02 7.04
N ASN A 8 -17.29 11.33 8.03
CA ASN A 8 -16.83 11.95 9.26
C ASN A 8 -16.15 10.93 10.19
N THR A 9 -15.55 11.38 11.29
CA THR A 9 -14.79 10.49 12.19
C THR A 9 -15.66 9.36 12.79
N ILE A 10 -16.93 9.63 13.11
CA ILE A 10 -17.84 8.62 13.68
C ILE A 10 -18.13 7.54 12.65
N GLU A 11 -18.49 7.92 11.43
CA GLU A 11 -18.75 7.00 10.32
C GLU A 11 -17.50 6.16 9.98
N LYS A 12 -16.29 6.76 10.01
CA LYS A 12 -15.04 6.03 9.82
C LYS A 12 -14.81 4.96 10.90
N ILE A 13 -15.16 5.26 12.16
CA ILE A 13 -15.08 4.29 13.26
C ILE A 13 -16.09 3.16 13.07
N GLU A 14 -17.32 3.46 12.69
CA GLU A 14 -18.36 2.46 12.41
C GLU A 14 -17.92 1.49 11.30
N VAL A 15 -17.36 2.02 10.21
CA VAL A 15 -16.81 1.20 9.13
C VAL A 15 -15.64 0.35 9.62
N ALA A 16 -14.73 0.92 10.41
CA ALA A 16 -13.57 0.18 10.93
C ALA A 16 -13.99 -0.97 11.85
N LEU A 17 -15.00 -0.77 12.71
CA LEU A 17 -15.55 -1.81 13.57
C LEU A 17 -16.24 -2.92 12.75
N ALA A 18 -16.98 -2.56 11.70
CA ALA A 18 -17.60 -3.53 10.81
C ALA A 18 -16.54 -4.36 10.06
N LEU A 19 -15.45 -3.74 9.62
CA LEU A 19 -14.32 -4.44 8.99
C LEU A 19 -13.61 -5.38 9.99
N GLU A 20 -13.45 -4.95 11.24
CA GLU A 20 -12.92 -5.81 12.30
C GLU A 20 -13.84 -7.01 12.56
N GLU A 21 -15.16 -6.81 12.58
CA GLU A 21 -16.14 -7.91 12.73
C GLU A 21 -16.10 -8.87 11.54
N LEU A 22 -15.93 -8.34 10.33
CA LEU A 22 -15.75 -9.12 9.10
C LEU A 22 -14.47 -9.97 9.14
N GLY A 23 -13.47 -9.58 9.93
CA GLY A 23 -12.24 -10.33 10.11
C GLY A 23 -11.11 -9.98 9.15
N VAL A 24 -11.06 -8.74 8.65
CA VAL A 24 -9.91 -8.28 7.86
C VAL A 24 -8.64 -8.23 8.72
N ASP A 25 -7.50 -8.51 8.12
CA ASP A 25 -6.21 -8.53 8.85
C ASP A 25 -5.64 -7.13 9.09
N ILE A 26 -5.92 -6.20 8.17
CA ILE A 26 -5.34 -4.86 8.18
C ILE A 26 -6.41 -3.85 7.75
N ILE A 27 -6.44 -2.70 8.42
CA ILE A 27 -7.28 -1.55 8.05
C ILE A 27 -6.38 -0.35 7.77
N GLU A 28 -6.34 0.15 6.53
CA GLU A 28 -5.72 1.42 6.24
C GLU A 28 -6.68 2.55 6.63
N ALA A 29 -6.36 3.22 7.74
CA ALA A 29 -7.27 4.14 8.41
C ALA A 29 -7.26 5.55 7.81
N GLY A 30 -6.22 5.91 7.05
CA GLY A 30 -6.13 7.20 6.38
C GLY A 30 -4.72 7.74 6.20
N PHE A 31 -4.65 9.04 5.89
CA PHE A 31 -3.41 9.79 5.65
C PHE A 31 -3.27 10.93 6.70
N PRO A 32 -2.66 10.67 7.86
CA PRO A 32 -2.70 11.57 9.02
C PRO A 32 -2.22 13.00 8.77
N ILE A 33 -1.20 13.18 7.93
CA ILE A 33 -0.64 14.50 7.64
C ILE A 33 -1.55 15.38 6.78
N SER A 34 -2.57 14.81 6.13
CA SER A 34 -3.43 15.54 5.19
C SER A 34 -4.27 16.62 5.86
N SER A 35 -4.72 16.40 7.09
CA SER A 35 -5.44 17.38 7.89
C SER A 35 -5.49 16.99 9.38
N PRO A 36 -5.75 17.96 10.30
CA PRO A 36 -5.99 17.65 11.71
C PRO A 36 -7.17 16.68 11.92
N GLY A 37 -8.18 16.73 11.05
CA GLY A 37 -9.33 15.84 11.09
C GLY A 37 -8.97 14.41 10.73
N ASP A 38 -8.13 14.20 9.72
CA ASP A 38 -7.63 12.88 9.33
C ASP A 38 -6.71 12.30 10.40
N PHE A 39 -5.81 13.11 10.98
CA PHE A 39 -5.00 12.68 12.12
C PHE A 39 -5.87 12.18 13.27
N LYS A 40 -6.88 12.99 13.67
CA LYS A 40 -7.82 12.62 14.73
C LYS A 40 -8.57 11.33 14.39
N SER A 41 -9.03 11.18 13.15
CA SER A 41 -9.77 9.99 12.72
C SER A 41 -8.91 8.73 12.84
N VAL A 42 -7.64 8.77 12.42
CA VAL A 42 -6.71 7.63 12.57
C VAL A 42 -6.51 7.29 14.05
N VAL A 43 -6.29 8.29 14.91
CA VAL A 43 -6.14 8.10 16.37
C VAL A 43 -7.38 7.43 16.98
N GLU A 44 -8.58 7.89 16.64
CA GLU A 44 -9.81 7.34 17.19
C GLU A 44 -10.11 5.92 16.67
N ILE A 45 -9.78 5.60 15.41
CA ILE A 45 -9.83 4.24 14.88
C ILE A 45 -8.85 3.34 15.64
N CYS A 46 -7.60 3.78 15.87
CA CYS A 46 -6.60 3.03 16.64
C CYS A 46 -7.07 2.67 18.05
N LYS A 47 -7.88 3.53 18.68
CA LYS A 47 -8.44 3.28 20.03
C LYS A 47 -9.65 2.35 19.99
N ALA A 48 -10.44 2.39 18.93
CA ALA A 48 -11.69 1.64 18.82
C ALA A 48 -11.48 0.20 18.37
N VAL A 49 -10.53 -0.04 17.48
CA VAL A 49 -10.27 -1.33 16.83
C VAL A 49 -9.11 -2.03 17.54
N THR A 50 -9.22 -3.33 17.75
CA THR A 50 -8.27 -4.07 18.59
C THR A 50 -7.60 -5.27 17.92
N ARG A 51 -8.22 -5.90 16.94
CA ARG A 51 -7.71 -7.13 16.29
C ARG A 51 -6.84 -6.87 15.05
N PRO A 52 -7.31 -6.10 14.05
CA PRO A 52 -6.50 -5.87 12.86
C PRO A 52 -5.33 -4.93 13.12
N THR A 53 -4.30 -5.05 12.30
CA THR A 53 -3.25 -4.05 12.20
C THR A 53 -3.83 -2.76 11.64
N ILE A 54 -3.59 -1.62 12.29
CA ILE A 54 -3.99 -0.32 11.77
C ILE A 54 -2.84 0.26 10.96
N CYS A 55 -3.14 0.56 9.70
CA CYS A 55 -2.20 1.08 8.72
C CYS A 55 -2.44 2.57 8.47
N ALA A 56 -1.39 3.34 8.29
CA ALA A 56 -1.48 4.76 7.92
C ALA A 56 -0.58 5.07 6.73
N LEU A 57 -1.17 5.71 5.71
CA LEU A 57 -0.49 6.11 4.50
C LEU A 57 0.46 7.29 4.76
N THR A 58 1.62 7.27 4.11
CA THR A 58 2.59 8.36 4.10
C THR A 58 3.28 8.46 2.75
N ARG A 59 3.71 9.65 2.38
CA ARG A 59 4.77 9.80 1.37
C ARG A 59 6.13 9.49 2.02
N SER A 60 7.12 9.21 1.22
CA SER A 60 8.51 9.04 1.69
C SER A 60 9.11 10.39 2.14
N ARG A 61 8.49 11.01 3.16
CA ARG A 61 8.89 12.28 3.78
C ARG A 61 8.90 12.15 5.28
N ARG A 62 9.86 12.80 5.92
CA ARG A 62 10.04 12.75 7.38
C ARG A 62 8.77 13.13 8.13
N GLU A 63 8.20 14.27 7.78
CA GLU A 63 7.04 14.85 8.47
C GLU A 63 5.81 13.93 8.37
N ASP A 64 5.60 13.30 7.21
CA ASP A 64 4.51 12.36 6.98
C ASP A 64 4.69 11.12 7.88
N ILE A 65 5.89 10.55 7.87
CA ILE A 65 6.23 9.32 8.62
C ILE A 65 6.14 9.56 10.13
N GLU A 66 6.67 10.70 10.62
CA GLU A 66 6.57 11.07 12.04
C GLU A 66 5.12 11.30 12.46
N CYS A 67 4.32 11.97 11.63
CA CYS A 67 2.89 12.21 11.88
C CYS A 67 2.12 10.88 11.96
N ALA A 68 2.37 9.95 11.03
CA ALA A 68 1.74 8.63 11.05
C ALA A 68 2.16 7.83 12.30
N ALA A 69 3.44 7.82 12.66
CA ALA A 69 3.91 7.15 13.86
C ALA A 69 3.24 7.69 15.14
N GLN A 70 3.04 9.02 15.22
CA GLN A 70 2.32 9.65 16.34
C GLN A 70 0.84 9.22 16.40
N ALA A 71 0.17 9.10 15.26
CA ALA A 71 -1.21 8.64 15.24
C ALA A 71 -1.34 7.17 15.61
N LEU A 72 -0.41 6.33 15.13
CA LEU A 72 -0.42 4.89 15.30
C LEU A 72 0.01 4.41 16.71
N GLN A 73 0.56 5.28 17.57
CA GLN A 73 0.96 4.91 18.94
C GLN A 73 -0.20 4.39 19.79
N TYR A 74 -1.44 4.64 19.39
CA TYR A 74 -2.65 4.17 20.07
C TYR A 74 -3.16 2.82 19.54
N ALA A 75 -2.58 2.29 18.47
CA ALA A 75 -2.95 1.00 17.91
C ALA A 75 -2.27 -0.15 18.69
N ASN A 76 -2.92 -1.30 18.79
CA ASN A 76 -2.27 -2.51 19.31
C ASN A 76 -1.12 -2.95 18.40
N VAL A 77 -1.34 -2.92 17.10
CA VAL A 77 -0.31 -3.11 16.08
C VAL A 77 -0.47 -2.00 15.04
N GLY A 78 0.56 -1.17 14.89
CA GLY A 78 0.59 -0.07 13.92
C GLY A 78 1.53 -0.36 12.77
N ARG A 79 1.09 -0.10 11.53
CA ARG A 79 1.88 -0.20 10.31
C ARG A 79 1.99 1.18 9.65
N ILE A 80 3.19 1.57 9.28
CA ILE A 80 3.41 2.72 8.38
C ILE A 80 3.47 2.20 6.94
N HIS A 81 2.60 2.74 6.08
CA HIS A 81 2.57 2.48 4.65
C HIS A 81 3.18 3.68 3.92
N THR A 82 4.43 3.56 3.49
CA THR A 82 5.19 4.61 2.81
C THR A 82 5.61 4.19 1.43
N GLY A 83 5.86 5.12 0.52
CA GLY A 83 6.28 4.75 -0.82
C GLY A 83 6.66 5.92 -1.72
N ILE A 84 7.09 5.59 -2.93
CA ILE A 84 7.52 6.55 -3.95
C ILE A 84 7.30 5.97 -5.35
N GLY A 85 7.18 6.84 -6.35
CA GLY A 85 7.01 6.46 -7.76
C GLY A 85 8.16 5.61 -8.28
N SER A 86 7.85 4.48 -8.92
CA SER A 86 8.82 3.51 -9.44
C SER A 86 8.94 3.50 -10.97
N SER A 87 7.97 4.05 -11.70
CA SER A 87 8.04 4.15 -13.16
C SER A 87 8.88 5.35 -13.61
N ASP A 88 9.52 5.25 -14.77
CA ASP A 88 10.27 6.37 -15.35
C ASP A 88 9.38 7.59 -15.57
N ILE A 89 8.10 7.39 -15.90
CA ILE A 89 7.12 8.48 -16.03
C ILE A 89 6.99 9.24 -14.73
N HIS A 90 6.88 8.54 -13.59
CA HIS A 90 6.80 9.19 -12.28
C HIS A 90 8.14 9.79 -11.86
N ILE A 91 9.24 9.09 -12.08
CA ILE A 91 10.59 9.56 -11.72
C ILE A 91 10.92 10.86 -12.46
N ILE A 92 10.75 10.89 -13.78
CA ILE A 92 11.14 12.02 -14.62
C ILE A 92 10.13 13.17 -14.53
N ASN A 93 8.82 12.89 -14.68
CA ASN A 93 7.83 13.96 -14.85
C ASN A 93 7.20 14.43 -13.54
N LYS A 94 6.95 13.52 -12.58
CA LYS A 94 6.31 13.84 -11.30
C LYS A 94 7.35 14.24 -10.26
N LEU A 95 8.40 13.41 -10.08
CA LEU A 95 9.42 13.62 -9.06
C LEU A 95 10.58 14.49 -9.54
N ARG A 96 10.82 14.57 -10.84
CA ARG A 96 11.91 15.33 -11.49
C ARG A 96 13.28 14.96 -10.91
N THR A 97 13.56 13.67 -10.86
CA THR A 97 14.73 13.09 -10.21
C THR A 97 15.29 11.93 -11.03
N THR A 98 16.22 11.17 -10.48
CA THR A 98 16.82 9.98 -11.13
C THR A 98 16.43 8.70 -10.41
N ARG A 99 16.62 7.54 -11.07
CA ARG A 99 16.37 6.21 -10.47
C ARG A 99 17.22 6.00 -9.20
N GLU A 100 18.47 6.47 -9.20
CA GLU A 100 19.40 6.36 -8.06
C GLU A 100 18.88 7.14 -6.85
N GLN A 101 18.47 8.38 -7.05
CA GLN A 101 17.92 9.23 -5.99
C GLN A 101 16.60 8.67 -5.43
N VAL A 102 15.77 8.06 -6.27
CA VAL A 102 14.56 7.38 -5.83
C VAL A 102 14.89 6.17 -4.96
N LEU A 103 15.89 5.36 -5.32
CA LEU A 103 16.34 4.24 -4.49
C LEU A 103 16.90 4.69 -3.14
N GLU A 104 17.70 5.77 -3.12
CA GLU A 104 18.23 6.35 -1.88
C GLU A 104 17.09 6.83 -0.97
N GLN A 105 16.09 7.51 -1.54
CA GLN A 105 14.94 7.99 -0.79
C GLN A 105 14.06 6.84 -0.29
N ALA A 106 13.86 5.79 -1.09
CA ALA A 106 13.13 4.60 -0.70
C ALA A 106 13.83 3.88 0.47
N ALA A 107 15.14 3.68 0.38
CA ALA A 107 15.96 3.08 1.44
C ALA A 107 15.87 3.89 2.73
N TRP A 108 16.06 5.21 2.63
CA TRP A 108 16.00 6.12 3.77
C TRP A 108 14.61 6.09 4.44
N ALA A 109 13.53 6.25 3.65
CA ALA A 109 12.17 6.31 4.18
C ALA A 109 11.77 5.01 4.88
N THR A 110 12.09 3.87 4.27
CA THR A 110 11.83 2.55 4.87
C THR A 110 12.57 2.37 6.19
N LYS A 111 13.87 2.65 6.20
CA LYS A 111 14.68 2.56 7.42
C LYS A 111 14.20 3.52 8.50
N PHE A 112 13.83 4.73 8.12
CA PHE A 112 13.32 5.72 9.06
C PHE A 112 11.99 5.30 9.68
N ALA A 113 11.03 4.82 8.86
CA ALA A 113 9.77 4.28 9.34
C ALA A 113 9.98 3.07 10.25
N ARG A 114 10.91 2.17 9.89
CA ARG A 114 11.23 0.96 10.67
C ARG A 114 11.81 1.26 12.07
N ASN A 115 12.44 2.42 12.25
CA ASN A 115 12.91 2.86 13.56
C ASN A 115 11.77 3.36 14.47
N LEU A 116 10.59 3.68 13.91
CA LEU A 116 9.44 4.20 14.64
C LEU A 116 8.37 3.15 14.93
N VAL A 117 8.20 2.17 14.02
CA VAL A 117 7.21 1.10 14.16
C VAL A 117 7.81 -0.27 13.80
N GLY A 118 7.22 -1.33 14.34
CA GLY A 118 7.64 -2.70 14.09
C GLY A 118 7.23 -3.27 12.72
N ASP A 119 6.28 -2.64 12.02
CA ASP A 119 5.71 -3.12 10.76
C ASP A 119 5.69 -1.99 9.74
N VAL A 120 6.33 -2.20 8.58
CA VAL A 120 6.47 -1.19 7.52
C VAL A 120 6.10 -1.81 6.18
N GLU A 121 5.09 -1.25 5.55
CA GLU A 121 4.74 -1.54 4.18
C GLU A 121 5.30 -0.46 3.25
N PHE A 122 5.93 -0.88 2.15
CA PHE A 122 6.44 0.03 1.13
C PHE A 122 5.73 -0.19 -0.20
N PHE A 123 5.08 0.86 -0.73
CA PHE A 123 4.46 0.80 -2.05
C PHE A 123 5.39 1.36 -3.14
N CYS A 124 5.57 0.56 -4.21
CA CYS A 124 6.27 0.95 -5.43
C CYS A 124 5.27 1.62 -6.38
N GLU A 125 4.90 2.91 -6.13
CA GLU A 125 3.84 3.57 -6.91
C GLU A 125 4.10 3.44 -8.42
N ASP A 126 3.05 3.12 -9.18
CA ASP A 126 3.08 2.91 -10.62
C ASP A 126 3.95 1.72 -11.08
N ALA A 127 4.01 0.68 -10.23
CA ALA A 127 4.77 -0.54 -10.51
C ALA A 127 4.26 -1.27 -11.78
N GLY A 128 2.99 -1.12 -12.12
CA GLY A 128 2.42 -1.69 -13.36
C GLY A 128 3.14 -1.22 -14.63
N ARG A 129 3.73 -0.01 -14.64
CA ARG A 129 4.47 0.57 -15.77
C ARG A 129 5.98 0.69 -15.54
N ALA A 130 6.46 0.26 -14.37
CA ALA A 130 7.88 0.33 -14.06
C ALA A 130 8.71 -0.67 -14.88
N ASP A 131 9.94 -0.31 -15.18
CA ASP A 131 10.94 -1.24 -15.68
C ASP A 131 11.16 -2.38 -14.67
N LEU A 132 11.11 -3.63 -15.12
CA LEU A 132 11.13 -4.79 -14.22
C LEU A 132 12.43 -4.92 -13.44
N SER A 133 13.56 -4.62 -14.07
CA SER A 133 14.87 -4.72 -13.41
C SER A 133 15.03 -3.65 -12.35
N PHE A 134 14.55 -2.44 -12.61
CA PHE A 134 14.55 -1.35 -11.64
C PHE A 134 13.56 -1.63 -10.50
N LEU A 135 12.37 -2.15 -10.81
CA LEU A 135 11.38 -2.54 -9.79
C LEU A 135 11.96 -3.62 -8.86
N ALA A 136 12.61 -4.66 -9.41
CA ALA A 136 13.26 -5.70 -8.61
C ALA A 136 14.35 -5.09 -7.70
N LYS A 137 15.14 -4.14 -8.21
CA LYS A 137 16.16 -3.44 -7.41
C LYS A 137 15.55 -2.61 -6.28
N MET A 138 14.42 -1.94 -6.53
CA MET A 138 13.69 -1.19 -5.50
C MET A 138 13.16 -2.13 -4.42
N VAL A 139 12.52 -3.23 -4.80
CA VAL A 139 12.00 -4.25 -3.86
C VAL A 139 13.13 -4.81 -3.00
N GLU A 140 14.25 -5.23 -3.60
CA GLU A 140 15.44 -5.68 -2.86
C GLU A 140 15.92 -4.64 -1.86
N THR A 141 15.98 -3.38 -2.30
CA THR A 141 16.48 -2.25 -1.50
C THR A 141 15.60 -1.99 -0.28
N VAL A 142 14.28 -1.92 -0.44
CA VAL A 142 13.38 -1.63 0.69
C VAL A 142 13.29 -2.78 1.67
N ILE A 143 13.32 -4.03 1.21
CA ILE A 143 13.41 -5.21 2.08
C ILE A 143 14.70 -5.18 2.90
N ALA A 144 15.84 -4.89 2.28
CA ALA A 144 17.13 -4.77 2.97
C ALA A 144 17.15 -3.64 4.03
N ASN A 145 16.26 -2.63 3.89
CA ASN A 145 16.12 -1.52 4.83
C ASN A 145 14.95 -1.70 5.82
N GLY A 146 14.31 -2.87 5.85
CA GLY A 146 13.39 -3.25 6.92
C GLY A 146 11.90 -3.23 6.55
N ALA A 147 11.54 -3.13 5.28
CA ALA A 147 10.15 -3.35 4.85
C ALA A 147 9.74 -4.79 5.18
N THR A 148 8.62 -4.94 5.85
CA THR A 148 7.98 -6.22 6.18
C THR A 148 6.99 -6.64 5.12
N VAL A 149 6.46 -5.66 4.38
CA VAL A 149 5.56 -5.85 3.25
C VAL A 149 5.99 -4.93 2.12
N VAL A 150 5.92 -5.40 0.88
CA VAL A 150 6.15 -4.57 -0.32
C VAL A 150 4.95 -4.68 -1.25
N ASN A 151 4.32 -3.55 -1.49
CA ASN A 151 3.14 -3.43 -2.34
C ASN A 151 3.54 -3.08 -3.79
N ILE A 152 2.95 -3.81 -4.73
CA ILE A 152 3.19 -3.70 -6.18
C ILE A 152 1.91 -3.23 -6.86
N PRO A 153 1.63 -1.90 -6.93
CA PRO A 153 0.36 -1.42 -7.46
C PRO A 153 0.30 -1.36 -8.99
N ASP A 154 -0.81 -1.81 -9.55
CA ASP A 154 -1.29 -1.39 -10.87
C ASP A 154 -2.04 -0.06 -10.74
N THR A 155 -1.28 1.01 -10.53
CA THR A 155 -1.78 2.34 -10.17
C THR A 155 -2.69 2.95 -11.24
N THR A 156 -2.44 2.63 -12.51
CA THR A 156 -3.23 3.16 -13.63
C THR A 156 -4.36 2.22 -14.06
N GLY A 157 -4.42 1.01 -13.53
CA GLY A 157 -5.44 0.02 -13.87
C GLY A 157 -5.35 -0.47 -15.32
N TYR A 158 -4.17 -0.49 -15.92
CA TYR A 158 -3.94 -0.83 -17.32
C TYR A 158 -3.25 -2.17 -17.55
N CYS A 159 -2.85 -2.86 -16.50
CA CYS A 159 -2.27 -4.19 -16.63
C CYS A 159 -3.34 -5.21 -17.04
N LEU A 160 -2.94 -6.17 -17.88
CA LEU A 160 -3.72 -7.38 -18.11
C LEU A 160 -3.33 -8.45 -17.09
N PRO A 161 -4.21 -9.41 -16.75
CA PRO A 161 -3.95 -10.40 -15.71
C PRO A 161 -2.66 -11.20 -15.91
N ASP A 162 -2.41 -11.67 -17.14
CA ASP A 162 -1.20 -12.41 -17.47
C ASP A 162 0.07 -11.57 -17.33
N GLU A 163 0.01 -10.30 -17.72
CA GLU A 163 1.14 -9.37 -17.61
C GLU A 163 1.43 -9.04 -16.15
N TYR A 164 0.38 -8.77 -15.38
CA TYR A 164 0.53 -8.45 -13.97
C TYR A 164 1.03 -9.66 -13.18
N GLY A 165 0.46 -10.85 -13.42
CA GLY A 165 0.94 -12.10 -12.81
C GLY A 165 2.41 -12.39 -13.13
N LYS A 166 2.83 -12.21 -14.40
CA LYS A 166 4.24 -12.36 -14.80
C LYS A 166 5.16 -11.34 -14.12
N ARG A 167 4.68 -10.11 -13.87
CA ARG A 167 5.42 -9.08 -13.13
C ARG A 167 5.69 -9.51 -11.69
N ILE A 168 4.67 -10.03 -11.01
CA ILE A 168 4.83 -10.57 -9.64
C ILE A 168 5.79 -11.77 -9.65
N LYS A 169 5.59 -12.72 -10.57
CA LYS A 169 6.50 -13.86 -10.69
C LYS A 169 7.95 -13.42 -10.93
N TYR A 170 8.18 -12.43 -11.80
CA TYR A 170 9.51 -11.90 -12.07
C TYR A 170 10.21 -11.41 -10.80
N LEU A 171 9.49 -10.77 -9.88
CA LEU A 171 10.06 -10.33 -8.60
C LEU A 171 10.50 -11.53 -7.75
N PHE A 172 9.67 -12.58 -7.67
CA PHE A 172 10.06 -13.81 -6.95
C PHE A 172 11.27 -14.52 -7.54
N ASP A 173 11.43 -14.47 -8.86
CA ASP A 173 12.55 -15.09 -9.56
C ASP A 173 13.85 -14.27 -9.49
N ASN A 174 13.78 -12.93 -9.25
CA ASN A 174 14.92 -12.02 -9.42
C ASN A 174 15.28 -11.18 -8.18
N VAL A 175 14.50 -11.22 -7.10
CA VAL A 175 14.80 -10.48 -5.86
C VAL A 175 15.38 -11.44 -4.82
N PRO A 176 16.68 -11.34 -4.49
CA PRO A 176 17.37 -12.35 -3.68
C PRO A 176 16.87 -12.49 -2.24
N ASN A 177 16.27 -11.43 -1.69
CA ASN A 177 15.78 -11.35 -0.31
C ASN A 177 14.25 -11.29 -0.21
N ILE A 178 13.53 -11.73 -1.26
CA ILE A 178 12.07 -11.61 -1.34
C ILE A 178 11.34 -12.40 -0.26
N ASP A 179 11.95 -13.48 0.23
CA ASP A 179 11.44 -14.32 1.30
C ASP A 179 11.37 -13.63 2.67
N LYS A 180 12.03 -12.47 2.83
CA LYS A 180 12.05 -11.68 4.07
C LYS A 180 10.89 -10.70 4.20
N ALA A 181 10.04 -10.56 3.18
CA ALA A 181 8.86 -9.70 3.21
C ALA A 181 7.66 -10.36 2.52
N ILE A 182 6.48 -9.89 2.85
CA ILE A 182 5.25 -10.26 2.15
C ILE A 182 5.14 -9.37 0.90
N ILE A 183 4.83 -9.96 -0.25
CA ILE A 183 4.46 -9.19 -1.43
C ILE A 183 2.96 -8.97 -1.42
N SER A 184 2.58 -7.70 -1.48
CA SER A 184 1.21 -7.21 -1.56
C SER A 184 0.86 -6.76 -2.97
N VAL A 185 -0.40 -6.88 -3.34
CA VAL A 185 -0.92 -6.40 -4.63
C VAL A 185 -2.04 -5.38 -4.41
N HIS A 186 -2.09 -4.37 -5.28
CA HIS A 186 -3.09 -3.32 -5.29
C HIS A 186 -3.45 -2.99 -6.73
N CYS A 187 -4.71 -3.16 -7.12
CA CYS A 187 -5.10 -2.99 -8.51
C CYS A 187 -6.28 -2.02 -8.66
N HIS A 188 -6.10 -1.04 -9.56
CA HIS A 188 -7.18 -0.15 -9.98
C HIS A 188 -7.98 -0.75 -11.13
N ASN A 189 -9.21 -0.27 -11.31
CA ASN A 189 -10.23 -0.91 -12.14
C ASN A 189 -10.52 -0.17 -13.45
N ASP A 190 -9.59 0.62 -13.94
CA ASP A 190 -9.78 1.46 -15.13
C ASP A 190 -10.15 0.67 -16.40
N LEU A 191 -9.60 -0.53 -16.56
CA LEU A 191 -9.98 -1.46 -17.63
C LEU A 191 -10.94 -2.56 -17.17
N GLY A 192 -11.49 -2.49 -15.96
CA GLY A 192 -12.36 -3.55 -15.42
C GLY A 192 -11.61 -4.84 -15.05
N MET A 193 -10.29 -4.76 -14.79
CA MET A 193 -9.44 -5.94 -14.57
C MET A 193 -8.90 -6.04 -13.13
N ALA A 194 -9.30 -5.16 -12.21
CA ALA A 194 -8.71 -5.09 -10.87
C ALA A 194 -8.75 -6.43 -10.13
N THR A 195 -9.92 -7.05 -10.03
CA THR A 195 -10.08 -8.35 -9.36
C THR A 195 -9.30 -9.45 -10.06
N ALA A 196 -9.33 -9.50 -11.39
CA ALA A 196 -8.58 -10.49 -12.17
C ALA A 196 -7.06 -10.32 -12.01
N ASN A 197 -6.56 -9.08 -11.97
CA ASN A 197 -5.15 -8.77 -11.73
C ASN A 197 -4.73 -9.17 -10.32
N THR A 198 -5.55 -8.86 -9.30
CA THR A 198 -5.30 -9.26 -7.91
C THR A 198 -5.19 -10.78 -7.79
N VAL A 199 -6.13 -11.52 -8.36
CA VAL A 199 -6.10 -13.00 -8.38
C VAL A 199 -4.86 -13.53 -9.11
N ALA A 200 -4.49 -12.92 -10.24
CA ALA A 200 -3.28 -13.27 -10.97
C ALA A 200 -2.02 -13.04 -10.12
N GLY A 201 -1.95 -11.92 -9.38
CA GLY A 201 -0.86 -11.63 -8.45
C GLY A 201 -0.74 -12.66 -7.33
N LEU A 202 -1.86 -13.03 -6.71
CA LEU A 202 -1.92 -14.07 -5.67
C LEU A 202 -1.45 -15.44 -6.20
N LYS A 203 -1.90 -15.83 -7.39
CA LYS A 203 -1.45 -17.09 -8.04
C LYS A 203 0.04 -17.11 -8.36
N ASN A 204 0.68 -15.95 -8.46
CA ASN A 204 2.11 -15.81 -8.76
C ASN A 204 2.97 -15.48 -7.54
N GLY A 205 2.44 -15.62 -6.32
CA GLY A 205 3.24 -15.60 -5.09
C GLY A 205 2.89 -14.51 -4.09
N ALA A 206 2.12 -13.48 -4.44
CA ALA A 206 1.66 -12.48 -3.48
C ALA A 206 0.83 -13.12 -2.35
N ARG A 207 0.88 -12.54 -1.16
CA ARG A 207 0.20 -13.06 0.03
C ARG A 207 -0.62 -12.01 0.76
N GLN A 208 -0.59 -10.78 0.32
CA GLN A 208 -1.47 -9.71 0.76
C GLN A 208 -2.11 -9.05 -0.44
N MET A 209 -3.33 -8.58 -0.27
CA MET A 209 -4.05 -7.79 -1.25
C MET A 209 -4.68 -6.58 -0.58
N GLU A 210 -4.56 -5.44 -1.23
CA GLU A 210 -5.25 -4.21 -0.85
C GLU A 210 -6.52 -4.08 -1.67
N VAL A 211 -7.62 -3.97 -0.98
CA VAL A 211 -8.97 -4.01 -1.56
C VAL A 211 -9.87 -2.98 -0.89
N THR A 212 -10.99 -2.69 -1.48
CA THR A 212 -11.99 -1.79 -0.91
C THR A 212 -13.37 -2.42 -0.91
N VAL A 213 -14.21 -2.06 0.05
CA VAL A 213 -15.61 -2.48 0.07
C VAL A 213 -16.31 -1.97 -1.19
N ASN A 214 -17.01 -2.83 -1.89
CA ASN A 214 -17.68 -2.56 -3.18
C ASN A 214 -16.72 -2.06 -4.29
N GLY A 215 -15.41 -2.24 -4.16
CA GLY A 215 -14.44 -1.72 -5.13
C GLY A 215 -14.40 -0.19 -5.21
N ILE A 216 -14.93 0.52 -4.20
CA ILE A 216 -14.96 1.99 -4.21
C ILE A 216 -13.53 2.53 -4.16
N GLY A 217 -13.20 3.45 -5.08
CA GLY A 217 -11.86 4.01 -5.15
C GLY A 217 -11.74 5.13 -6.19
N GLU A 218 -10.51 5.51 -6.49
CA GLU A 218 -10.22 6.54 -7.48
C GLU A 218 -10.66 6.12 -8.88
N ARG A 219 -11.12 7.06 -9.68
CA ARG A 219 -11.54 6.89 -11.08
C ARG A 219 -12.61 5.80 -11.25
N ALA A 220 -12.23 4.62 -11.74
CA ALA A 220 -13.14 3.48 -11.94
C ALA A 220 -13.21 2.53 -10.73
N GLY A 221 -12.47 2.81 -9.67
CA GLY A 221 -12.44 2.02 -8.45
C GLY A 221 -11.22 1.10 -8.32
N ASN A 222 -11.26 0.27 -7.31
CA ASN A 222 -10.22 -0.69 -6.94
C ASN A 222 -10.75 -2.12 -7.03
N THR A 223 -9.92 -3.08 -6.67
CA THR A 223 -10.36 -4.46 -6.41
C THR A 223 -11.41 -4.47 -5.30
N SER A 224 -12.52 -5.15 -5.54
CA SER A 224 -13.59 -5.31 -4.58
C SER A 224 -13.25 -6.40 -3.55
N LEU A 225 -13.39 -6.08 -2.26
CA LEU A 225 -13.15 -7.00 -1.14
C LEU A 225 -14.00 -8.27 -1.29
N GLU A 226 -15.28 -8.10 -1.52
CA GLU A 226 -16.26 -9.19 -1.61
C GLU A 226 -16.01 -10.10 -2.82
N GLU A 227 -15.53 -9.57 -3.95
CA GLU A 227 -15.22 -10.39 -5.12
C GLU A 227 -14.02 -11.31 -4.86
N VAL A 228 -12.92 -10.76 -4.33
CA VAL A 228 -11.72 -11.58 -4.09
C VAL A 228 -11.90 -12.53 -2.91
N ALA A 229 -12.75 -12.20 -1.93
CA ALA A 229 -13.05 -13.08 -0.82
C ALA A 229 -13.83 -14.35 -1.27
N MET A 230 -14.48 -14.31 -2.44
CA MET A 230 -15.26 -15.41 -3.00
C MET A 230 -14.47 -16.28 -3.98
N VAL A 231 -13.28 -15.89 -4.40
CA VAL A 231 -12.40 -16.62 -5.34
C VAL A 231 -11.35 -17.45 -4.62
#